data_5c89eb661ce341de2cefa9400e3d5385
#
_entry.id   5c89eb661ce341de2cefa9400e3d5385
#
_cell.length_a   1.000
_cell.length_b   1.000
_cell.length_c   1.000
_cell.angle_alpha   90.00
_cell.angle_beta   90.00
_cell.angle_gamma   90.00
#
_symmetry.space_group_name_H-M   'P 1'
#
loop_
_entity.id
_entity.type
_entity.pdbx_description
1 polymer ?
#
loop_
_entity_poly.entity_id
_entity_poly.type
_entity_poly.pdbx_seq_one_letter_code
_entity_poly.pdbx_strand_id
1 'polypeptide(L)'
;MTTSTGLRELWDSGRVTVGGWCAIPSTFSAELMGRSGFDWVCIDTQHGLIGYDQMVPMLQVLAITGTPAFVRVPWNTPGDIMKALDAGAQGVIVPMVNSAEEARRVVGACRYPPDGYRSWGPIRASLGVDGYSPEVGNRRVVVAVMIETAAGVAAVDEILEVPGVDAVYVGPNDLAVTHGLSPSADAVSDEHAELIERVLAACQRHGVLPGIHCGSVDTAWRWRDRGFRMLNVCSDALFMRTGASAVVKAMAGEPVATQPASSSYA
;
A
#
# COMPACT_ATOMS: atom_id res chain seq x y z
N MET A 1 -8.16 -25.57 -6.39
CA MET A 1 -7.34 -24.39 -6.05
C MET A 1 -8.15 -23.19 -6.44
N THR A 2 -8.57 -22.36 -5.48
CA THR A 2 -9.27 -21.11 -5.79
C THR A 2 -8.25 -20.20 -6.49
N THR A 3 -8.53 -19.84 -7.75
CA THR A 3 -7.77 -18.82 -8.46
C THR A 3 -7.89 -17.52 -7.66
N SER A 4 -6.80 -17.08 -7.03
CA SER A 4 -6.76 -15.77 -6.39
C SER A 4 -7.13 -14.74 -7.45
N THR A 5 -8.20 -14.00 -7.22
CA THR A 5 -8.56 -12.84 -8.04
C THR A 5 -7.38 -11.88 -8.00
N GLY A 6 -6.86 -11.52 -9.16
CA GLY A 6 -5.73 -10.60 -9.24
C GLY A 6 -6.11 -9.20 -8.74
N LEU A 7 -5.16 -8.46 -8.19
CA LEU A 7 -5.42 -7.08 -7.69
C LEU A 7 -6.07 -6.19 -8.77
N ARG A 8 -5.64 -6.31 -10.03
CA ARG A 8 -6.22 -5.55 -11.15
C ARG A 8 -7.68 -5.88 -11.37
N GLU A 9 -8.05 -7.16 -11.33
CA GLU A 9 -9.44 -7.60 -11.52
C GLU A 9 -10.39 -7.03 -10.46
N LEU A 10 -9.92 -6.90 -9.20
CA LEU A 10 -10.69 -6.26 -8.13
C LEU A 10 -11.02 -4.81 -8.47
N TRP A 11 -10.07 -4.07 -9.02
CA TRP A 11 -10.25 -2.65 -9.33
C TRP A 11 -10.96 -2.39 -10.66
N ASP A 12 -10.71 -3.23 -11.66
CA ASP A 12 -11.39 -3.16 -12.97
C ASP A 12 -12.91 -3.36 -12.83
N SER A 13 -13.35 -4.13 -11.82
CA SER A 13 -14.77 -4.26 -11.47
C SER A 13 -15.39 -2.99 -10.89
N GLY A 14 -14.61 -1.94 -10.64
CA GLY A 14 -15.05 -0.70 -10.01
C GLY A 14 -15.22 -0.80 -8.49
N ARG A 15 -14.76 -1.90 -7.87
CA ARG A 15 -14.92 -2.17 -6.44
C ARG A 15 -13.95 -1.33 -5.60
N VAL A 16 -14.45 -0.83 -4.47
CA VAL A 16 -13.60 -0.28 -3.41
C VAL A 16 -13.01 -1.45 -2.62
N THR A 17 -11.71 -1.41 -2.38
CA THR A 17 -10.97 -2.46 -1.67
C THR A 17 -10.42 -1.96 -0.35
N VAL A 18 -10.43 -2.83 0.65
CA VAL A 18 -9.87 -2.56 1.98
C VAL A 18 -8.65 -3.44 2.21
N GLY A 19 -7.52 -2.81 2.50
CA GLY A 19 -6.24 -3.46 2.74
C GLY A 19 -5.91 -3.60 4.21
N GLY A 20 -5.23 -4.71 4.53
CA GLY A 20 -4.52 -4.90 5.78
C GLY A 20 -3.08 -4.40 5.67
N TRP A 21 -2.46 -4.07 6.80
CA TRP A 21 -1.09 -3.57 6.87
C TRP A 21 -0.29 -4.30 7.94
N CYS A 22 0.82 -4.93 7.55
CA CYS A 22 1.69 -5.69 8.45
C CYS A 22 2.95 -4.88 8.74
N ALA A 23 3.16 -4.52 10.00
CA ALA A 23 4.37 -3.87 10.52
C ALA A 23 5.16 -4.78 11.47
N ILE A 24 4.55 -5.87 11.96
CA ILE A 24 5.17 -6.85 12.85
C ILE A 24 5.90 -7.92 12.03
N PRO A 25 7.18 -8.23 12.30
CA PRO A 25 7.97 -9.22 11.57
C PRO A 25 7.56 -10.65 11.96
N SER A 26 6.32 -11.04 11.65
CA SER A 26 5.73 -12.32 12.04
C SER A 26 4.88 -12.92 10.92
N THR A 27 5.22 -14.15 10.53
CA THR A 27 4.40 -14.95 9.62
C THR A 27 3.02 -15.22 10.17
N PHE A 28 2.89 -15.42 11.49
CA PHE A 28 1.60 -15.66 12.11
C PHE A 28 0.72 -14.39 12.10
N SER A 29 1.31 -13.20 12.33
CA SER A 29 0.58 -11.94 12.15
C SER A 29 0.07 -11.80 10.72
N ALA A 30 0.92 -12.06 9.72
CA ALA A 30 0.54 -12.01 8.31
C ALA A 30 -0.56 -13.03 7.97
N GLU A 31 -0.53 -14.24 8.56
CA GLU A 31 -1.59 -15.24 8.38
C GLU A 31 -2.93 -14.75 8.95
N LEU A 32 -2.93 -14.21 10.16
CA LEU A 32 -4.14 -13.64 10.77
C LEU A 32 -4.70 -12.50 9.90
N MET A 33 -3.85 -11.59 9.44
CA MET A 33 -4.26 -10.50 8.55
C MET A 33 -4.83 -11.04 7.24
N GLY A 34 -4.17 -12.03 6.60
CA GLY A 34 -4.65 -12.65 5.37
C GLY A 34 -5.98 -13.39 5.50
N ARG A 35 -6.31 -13.89 6.71
CA ARG A 35 -7.57 -14.59 7.00
C ARG A 35 -8.68 -13.66 7.55
N SER A 36 -8.38 -12.38 7.79
CA SER A 36 -9.34 -11.42 8.37
C SER A 36 -10.34 -10.83 7.38
N GLY A 37 -10.26 -11.20 6.09
CA GLY A 37 -11.19 -10.74 5.07
C GLY A 37 -10.79 -9.46 4.35
N PHE A 38 -9.53 -9.00 4.51
CA PHE A 38 -8.97 -7.94 3.70
C PHE A 38 -8.87 -8.36 2.22
N ASP A 39 -9.15 -7.43 1.32
CA ASP A 39 -9.03 -7.66 -0.13
C ASP A 39 -7.56 -7.80 -0.58
N TRP A 40 -6.64 -7.20 0.16
CA TRP A 40 -5.20 -7.27 -0.03
C TRP A 40 -4.48 -7.00 1.29
N VAL A 41 -3.22 -7.38 1.39
CA VAL A 41 -2.37 -7.09 2.56
C VAL A 41 -1.04 -6.49 2.09
N CYS A 42 -0.62 -5.41 2.73
CA CYS A 42 0.70 -4.80 2.52
C CYS A 42 1.67 -5.23 3.62
N ILE A 43 2.84 -5.71 3.23
CA ILE A 43 3.99 -5.90 4.11
C ILE A 43 4.82 -4.63 4.07
N ASP A 44 4.99 -3.99 5.22
CA ASP A 44 5.69 -2.72 5.33
C ASP A 44 7.17 -2.91 5.65
N THR A 45 8.02 -2.71 4.65
CA THR A 45 9.48 -2.78 4.85
C THR A 45 10.14 -1.39 4.97
N GLN A 46 9.32 -0.32 4.97
CA GLN A 46 9.79 1.05 5.19
C GLN A 46 9.79 1.41 6.68
N HIS A 47 8.62 1.32 7.33
CA HIS A 47 8.44 1.67 8.75
C HIS A 47 8.10 0.48 9.63
N GLY A 48 7.72 -0.66 9.03
CA GLY A 48 7.62 -1.92 9.74
C GLY A 48 8.99 -2.43 10.17
N LEU A 49 9.02 -3.25 11.22
CA LEU A 49 10.25 -3.88 11.70
C LEU A 49 10.62 -5.12 10.86
N ILE A 50 10.40 -5.07 9.54
CA ILE A 50 10.43 -6.20 8.63
C ILE A 50 11.58 -6.05 7.63
N GLY A 51 12.57 -6.94 7.73
CA GLY A 51 13.63 -7.08 6.73
C GLY A 51 13.26 -8.11 5.64
N TYR A 52 14.18 -8.32 4.68
CA TYR A 52 13.96 -9.25 3.58
C TYR A 52 13.69 -10.69 4.07
N ASP A 53 14.43 -11.14 5.09
CA ASP A 53 14.33 -12.50 5.62
C ASP A 53 12.97 -12.78 6.28
N GLN A 54 12.33 -11.75 6.86
CA GLN A 54 10.99 -11.85 7.41
C GLN A 54 9.91 -11.66 6.33
N MET A 55 10.14 -10.78 5.37
CA MET A 55 9.19 -10.50 4.27
C MET A 55 8.90 -11.76 3.44
N VAL A 56 9.92 -12.55 3.12
CA VAL A 56 9.76 -13.75 2.27
C VAL A 56 8.76 -14.75 2.86
N PRO A 57 8.92 -15.25 4.11
CA PRO A 57 7.94 -16.17 4.70
C PRO A 57 6.56 -15.53 4.92
N MET A 58 6.47 -14.21 5.15
CA MET A 58 5.18 -13.50 5.22
C MET A 58 4.47 -13.51 3.86
N LEU A 59 5.18 -13.31 2.75
CA LEU A 59 4.63 -13.45 1.39
C LEU A 59 4.22 -14.89 1.10
N GLN A 60 4.91 -15.88 1.65
CA GLN A 60 4.54 -17.29 1.50
C GLN A 60 3.20 -17.61 2.16
N VAL A 61 2.99 -17.14 3.38
CA VAL A 61 1.74 -17.39 4.10
C VAL A 61 0.56 -16.64 3.49
N LEU A 62 0.76 -15.40 3.00
CA LEU A 62 -0.27 -14.67 2.27
C LEU A 62 -0.67 -15.37 0.96
N ALA A 63 0.28 -15.98 0.27
CA ALA A 63 -0.03 -16.81 -0.89
C ALA A 63 -0.87 -18.06 -0.53
N ILE A 64 -0.62 -18.66 0.64
CA ILE A 64 -1.42 -19.80 1.16
C ILE A 64 -2.83 -19.37 1.54
N THR A 65 -3.00 -18.18 2.12
CA THR A 65 -4.34 -17.64 2.44
C THR A 65 -5.11 -17.21 1.18
N GLY A 66 -4.44 -17.08 0.04
CA GLY A 66 -5.03 -16.58 -1.20
C GLY A 66 -5.22 -15.07 -1.22
N THR A 67 -4.64 -14.34 -0.27
CA THR A 67 -4.77 -12.89 -0.17
C THR A 67 -3.68 -12.21 -1.00
N PRO A 68 -4.02 -11.34 -1.96
CA PRO A 68 -3.06 -10.56 -2.73
C PRO A 68 -2.14 -9.75 -1.83
N ALA A 69 -0.83 -9.78 -2.12
CA ALA A 69 0.18 -9.12 -1.29
C ALA A 69 0.86 -7.96 -2.00
N PHE A 70 0.86 -6.79 -1.36
CA PHE A 70 1.76 -5.69 -1.65
C PHE A 70 2.98 -5.72 -0.73
N VAL A 71 4.05 -5.09 -1.18
CA VAL A 71 5.17 -4.69 -0.33
C VAL A 71 5.36 -3.18 -0.45
N ARG A 72 5.32 -2.47 0.66
CA ARG A 72 5.86 -1.12 0.69
C ARG A 72 7.37 -1.24 0.86
N VAL A 73 8.11 -0.86 -0.18
CA VAL A 73 9.57 -0.92 -0.18
C VAL A 73 10.16 0.21 0.65
N PRO A 74 11.40 0.06 1.19
CA PRO A 74 12.01 1.11 2.03
C PRO A 74 12.19 2.44 1.30
N TRP A 75 12.51 2.38 0.01
CA TRP A 75 12.78 3.54 -0.83
C TRP A 75 12.63 3.19 -2.31
N ASN A 76 12.71 4.21 -3.19
CA ASN A 76 12.75 4.02 -4.64
C ASN A 76 14.12 3.48 -5.10
N THR A 77 14.44 2.28 -4.64
CA THR A 77 15.68 1.56 -4.95
C THR A 77 15.36 0.36 -5.85
N PRO A 78 15.88 0.28 -7.09
CA PRO A 78 15.56 -0.82 -8.01
C PRO A 78 15.78 -2.21 -7.42
N GLY A 79 16.85 -2.40 -6.63
CA GLY A 79 17.17 -3.67 -5.99
C GLY A 79 16.09 -4.14 -5.00
N ASP A 80 15.57 -3.23 -4.17
CA ASP A 80 14.52 -3.55 -3.20
C ASP A 80 13.20 -3.87 -3.90
N ILE A 81 12.86 -3.10 -4.94
CA ILE A 81 11.66 -3.33 -5.77
C ILE A 81 11.74 -4.70 -6.43
N MET A 82 12.85 -5.02 -7.11
CA MET A 82 13.05 -6.31 -7.78
C MET A 82 12.99 -7.47 -6.80
N LYS A 83 13.64 -7.38 -5.62
CA LYS A 83 13.62 -8.41 -4.59
C LYS A 83 12.23 -8.67 -4.03
N ALA A 84 11.45 -7.62 -3.76
CA ALA A 84 10.07 -7.78 -3.32
C ALA A 84 9.21 -8.53 -4.35
N LEU A 85 9.34 -8.16 -5.63
CA LEU A 85 8.61 -8.80 -6.72
C LEU A 85 9.08 -10.24 -6.97
N ASP A 86 10.38 -10.52 -6.92
CA ASP A 86 10.91 -11.88 -7.11
C ASP A 86 10.55 -12.80 -5.92
N ALA A 87 10.39 -12.24 -4.73
CA ALA A 87 9.86 -12.93 -3.55
C ALA A 87 8.35 -13.21 -3.63
N GLY A 88 7.65 -12.72 -4.65
CA GLY A 88 6.25 -13.04 -4.94
C GLY A 88 5.23 -11.98 -4.55
N ALA A 89 5.65 -10.75 -4.27
CA ALA A 89 4.70 -9.64 -4.16
C ALA A 89 3.96 -9.43 -5.49
N GLN A 90 2.65 -9.20 -5.42
CA GLN A 90 1.82 -8.93 -6.61
C GLN A 90 1.79 -7.44 -6.95
N GLY A 91 2.21 -6.60 -6.03
CA GLY A 91 2.40 -5.17 -6.24
C GLY A 91 3.40 -4.58 -5.27
N VAL A 92 3.86 -3.39 -5.60
CA VAL A 92 4.71 -2.58 -4.72
C VAL A 92 4.07 -1.23 -4.48
N ILE A 93 4.28 -0.70 -3.27
CA ILE A 93 4.00 0.68 -2.91
C ILE A 93 5.37 1.34 -2.71
N VAL A 94 5.69 2.33 -3.54
CA VAL A 94 7.00 2.98 -3.52
C VAL A 94 6.87 4.38 -2.92
N PRO A 95 7.52 4.65 -1.77
CA PRO A 95 7.38 5.91 -1.06
C PRO A 95 8.12 7.07 -1.74
N MET A 96 7.77 8.31 -1.36
CA MET A 96 8.52 9.54 -1.64
C MET A 96 8.76 9.81 -3.13
N VAL A 97 7.78 9.54 -4.00
CA VAL A 97 7.89 9.83 -5.44
C VAL A 97 7.50 11.29 -5.70
N ASN A 98 8.47 12.07 -6.19
CA ASN A 98 8.38 13.53 -6.29
C ASN A 98 8.48 14.08 -7.72
N SER A 99 8.70 13.22 -8.72
CA SER A 99 8.83 13.63 -10.11
C SER A 99 8.47 12.51 -11.09
N ALA A 100 8.17 12.88 -12.33
CA ALA A 100 7.97 11.92 -13.42
C ALA A 100 9.20 11.03 -13.65
N GLU A 101 10.42 11.56 -13.45
CA GLU A 101 11.64 10.75 -13.58
C GLU A 101 11.72 9.66 -12.52
N GLU A 102 11.37 9.99 -11.26
CA GLU A 102 11.29 9.01 -10.19
C GLU A 102 10.21 7.96 -10.45
N ALA A 103 9.05 8.36 -10.95
CA ALA A 103 8.00 7.43 -11.35
C ALA A 103 8.45 6.49 -12.48
N ARG A 104 9.17 7.00 -13.50
CA ARG A 104 9.76 6.15 -14.57
C ARG A 104 10.76 5.16 -14.01
N ARG A 105 11.56 5.54 -13.01
CA ARG A 105 12.49 4.61 -12.33
C ARG A 105 11.74 3.51 -11.60
N VAL A 106 10.66 3.83 -10.90
CA VAL A 106 9.79 2.84 -10.25
C VAL A 106 9.22 1.86 -11.28
N VAL A 107 8.58 2.36 -12.32
CA VAL A 107 7.98 1.51 -13.37
C VAL A 107 9.03 0.63 -14.02
N GLY A 108 10.19 1.22 -14.38
CA GLY A 108 11.28 0.50 -15.00
C GLY A 108 11.83 -0.63 -14.14
N ALA A 109 11.92 -0.44 -12.81
CA ALA A 109 12.35 -1.48 -11.88
C ALA A 109 11.30 -2.61 -11.70
N CYS A 110 10.02 -2.32 -11.95
CA CYS A 110 8.92 -3.27 -11.83
C CYS A 110 8.72 -4.13 -13.09
N ARG A 111 9.11 -3.65 -14.25
CA ARG A 111 8.82 -4.26 -15.56
C ARG A 111 10.07 -4.89 -16.17
N TYR A 112 9.89 -6.06 -16.79
CA TYR A 112 10.91 -6.67 -17.65
C TYR A 112 11.03 -5.92 -18.97
N PRO A 113 12.18 -6.01 -19.66
CA PRO A 113 12.31 -5.49 -21.01
C PRO A 113 11.24 -6.04 -21.96
N PRO A 114 10.73 -5.25 -22.94
CA PRO A 114 11.17 -3.89 -23.27
C PRO A 114 10.55 -2.77 -22.42
N ASP A 115 9.57 -3.07 -21.55
CA ASP A 115 8.77 -2.09 -20.80
C ASP A 115 9.54 -1.50 -19.59
N GLY A 116 10.65 -2.12 -19.21
CA GLY A 116 11.49 -1.69 -18.10
C GLY A 116 12.86 -2.36 -18.13
N TYR A 117 13.52 -2.38 -16.98
CA TYR A 117 14.88 -2.94 -16.82
C TYR A 117 14.98 -3.94 -15.64
N ARG A 118 13.83 -4.47 -15.15
CA ARG A 118 13.83 -5.52 -14.13
C ARG A 118 14.64 -6.72 -14.61
N SER A 119 15.60 -7.18 -13.79
CA SER A 119 16.38 -8.37 -14.07
C SER A 119 15.50 -9.62 -14.02
N TRP A 120 15.76 -10.58 -14.90
CA TRP A 120 15.03 -11.86 -14.94
C TRP A 120 15.51 -12.80 -13.84
N GLY A 121 14.67 -13.00 -12.83
CA GLY A 121 14.92 -13.90 -11.72
C GLY A 121 13.65 -14.17 -10.89
N PRO A 122 12.53 -14.59 -11.54
CA PRO A 122 11.23 -14.70 -10.87
C PRO A 122 11.15 -15.98 -10.00
N ILE A 123 12.06 -16.13 -9.04
CA ILE A 123 12.25 -17.36 -8.27
C ILE A 123 10.97 -17.81 -7.54
N ARG A 124 10.16 -16.88 -7.05
CA ARG A 124 8.83 -17.16 -6.49
C ARG A 124 7.68 -16.58 -7.30
N ALA A 125 7.90 -15.48 -8.01
CA ALA A 125 6.88 -14.82 -8.80
C ALA A 125 6.27 -15.74 -9.89
N SER A 126 7.02 -16.74 -10.35
CA SER A 126 6.58 -17.72 -11.35
C SER A 126 5.84 -18.91 -10.75
N LEU A 127 5.91 -19.15 -9.45
CA LEU A 127 5.30 -20.31 -8.82
C LEU A 127 3.77 -20.27 -8.90
N GLY A 128 3.17 -21.33 -9.44
CA GLY A 128 1.73 -21.44 -9.61
C GLY A 128 1.15 -20.54 -10.70
N VAL A 129 2.01 -20.03 -11.60
CA VAL A 129 1.59 -19.24 -12.77
C VAL A 129 1.98 -19.97 -14.04
N ASP A 130 1.01 -20.60 -14.69
CA ASP A 130 1.23 -21.31 -15.94
C ASP A 130 1.70 -20.37 -17.04
N GLY A 131 2.74 -20.76 -17.77
CA GLY A 131 3.29 -19.98 -18.86
C GLY A 131 3.88 -18.65 -18.44
N TYR A 132 4.46 -18.54 -17.22
CA TYR A 132 5.09 -17.31 -16.77
C TYR A 132 6.18 -16.86 -17.76
N SER A 133 6.06 -15.64 -18.22
CA SER A 133 6.97 -14.98 -19.15
C SER A 133 7.18 -13.51 -18.74
N PRO A 134 8.11 -12.76 -19.35
CA PRO A 134 8.24 -11.34 -19.10
C PRO A 134 6.91 -10.57 -19.29
N GLU A 135 6.16 -10.88 -20.34
CA GLU A 135 4.88 -10.23 -20.64
C GLU A 135 3.82 -10.58 -19.59
N VAL A 136 3.77 -11.83 -19.14
CA VAL A 136 2.86 -12.26 -18.05
C VAL A 136 3.24 -11.55 -16.76
N GLY A 137 4.53 -11.51 -16.41
CA GLY A 137 5.04 -10.79 -15.24
C GLY A 137 4.69 -9.31 -15.27
N ASN A 138 4.91 -8.66 -16.42
CA ASN A 138 4.61 -7.23 -16.60
C ASN A 138 3.13 -6.91 -16.41
N ARG A 139 2.22 -7.75 -16.91
CA ARG A 139 0.77 -7.56 -16.73
C ARG A 139 0.30 -7.79 -15.31
N ARG A 140 0.93 -8.69 -14.55
CA ARG A 140 0.49 -9.08 -13.21
C ARG A 140 0.89 -8.10 -12.12
N VAL A 141 2.04 -7.45 -12.26
CA VAL A 141 2.57 -6.54 -11.25
C VAL A 141 1.75 -5.25 -11.22
N VAL A 142 1.38 -4.80 -10.02
CA VAL A 142 0.78 -3.51 -9.76
C VAL A 142 1.83 -2.55 -9.22
N VAL A 143 1.91 -1.38 -9.82
CA VAL A 143 2.84 -0.31 -9.45
C VAL A 143 2.07 0.83 -8.80
N ALA A 144 2.20 0.99 -7.49
CA ALA A 144 1.65 2.11 -6.75
C ALA A 144 2.78 3.07 -6.32
N VAL A 145 2.64 4.34 -6.64
CA VAL A 145 3.57 5.40 -6.19
C VAL A 145 2.95 6.19 -5.06
N MET A 146 3.73 6.48 -4.00
CA MET A 146 3.21 7.34 -2.92
C MET A 146 3.39 8.81 -3.27
N ILE A 147 2.30 9.55 -3.13
CA ILE A 147 2.29 11.01 -3.17
C ILE A 147 2.05 11.49 -1.75
N GLU A 148 3.13 11.96 -1.13
CA GLU A 148 3.17 12.26 0.31
C GLU A 148 4.07 13.46 0.65
N THR A 149 4.41 14.26 -0.36
CA THR A 149 5.24 15.46 -0.18
C THR A 149 4.69 16.64 -0.98
N ALA A 150 5.10 17.85 -0.58
CA ALA A 150 4.77 19.07 -1.32
C ALA A 150 5.28 19.01 -2.78
N ALA A 151 6.47 18.45 -3.00
CA ALA A 151 7.03 18.26 -4.34
C ALA A 151 6.20 17.24 -5.16
N GLY A 152 5.82 16.12 -4.54
CA GLY A 152 4.98 15.11 -5.19
C GLY A 152 3.59 15.65 -5.58
N VAL A 153 2.96 16.44 -4.71
CA VAL A 153 1.68 17.12 -5.02
C VAL A 153 1.84 18.14 -6.15
N ALA A 154 2.95 18.88 -6.17
CA ALA A 154 3.21 19.86 -7.22
C ALA A 154 3.41 19.19 -8.59
N ALA A 155 4.03 18.00 -8.62
CA ALA A 155 4.34 17.25 -9.85
C ALA A 155 3.32 16.12 -10.15
N VAL A 156 2.17 16.08 -9.48
CA VAL A 156 1.27 14.92 -9.52
C VAL A 156 0.80 14.60 -10.94
N ASP A 157 0.44 15.59 -11.73
CA ASP A 157 -0.02 15.37 -13.09
C ASP A 157 1.09 14.76 -13.97
N GLU A 158 2.33 15.28 -13.88
CA GLU A 158 3.49 14.74 -14.62
C GLU A 158 3.85 13.30 -14.19
N ILE A 159 3.68 12.97 -12.89
CA ILE A 159 3.87 11.63 -12.35
C ILE A 159 2.85 10.67 -12.95
N LEU A 160 1.58 11.09 -13.03
CA LEU A 160 0.48 10.26 -13.50
C LEU A 160 0.44 10.10 -15.03
N GLU A 161 1.13 10.96 -15.78
CA GLU A 161 1.37 10.78 -17.22
C GLU A 161 2.37 9.67 -17.52
N VAL A 162 3.12 9.16 -16.53
CA VAL A 162 4.09 8.10 -16.74
C VAL A 162 3.38 6.78 -16.99
N PRO A 163 3.54 6.16 -18.20
CA PRO A 163 2.91 4.89 -18.51
C PRO A 163 3.37 3.79 -17.54
N GLY A 164 2.43 3.03 -17.02
CA GLY A 164 2.73 1.92 -16.11
C GLY A 164 2.63 2.24 -14.62
N VAL A 165 2.34 3.49 -14.23
CA VAL A 165 1.83 3.83 -12.91
C VAL A 165 0.38 3.37 -12.85
N ASP A 166 0.09 2.37 -12.01
CA ASP A 166 -1.24 1.76 -11.91
C ASP A 166 -2.10 2.43 -10.82
N ALA A 167 -1.46 2.88 -9.76
CA ALA A 167 -2.13 3.48 -8.60
C ALA A 167 -1.28 4.60 -7.97
N VAL A 168 -1.96 5.53 -7.34
CA VAL A 168 -1.38 6.41 -6.32
C VAL A 168 -1.73 5.87 -4.95
N TYR A 169 -0.81 6.01 -4.00
CA TYR A 169 -1.09 5.78 -2.59
C TYR A 169 -0.73 7.04 -1.79
N VAL A 170 -1.73 7.72 -1.23
CA VAL A 170 -1.49 8.93 -0.43
C VAL A 170 -1.01 8.53 0.97
N GLY A 171 0.12 9.14 1.40
CA GLY A 171 0.65 9.07 2.76
C GLY A 171 0.31 10.35 3.53
N PRO A 172 -0.84 10.43 4.25
CA PRO A 172 -1.30 11.70 4.83
C PRO A 172 -0.36 12.28 5.89
N ASN A 173 0.35 11.43 6.65
CA ASN A 173 1.27 11.92 7.69
C ASN A 173 2.43 12.73 7.11
N ASP A 174 3.15 12.17 6.15
CA ASP A 174 4.28 12.83 5.50
C ASP A 174 3.81 14.01 4.65
N LEU A 175 2.63 13.88 4.03
CA LEU A 175 2.01 14.98 3.30
C LEU A 175 1.77 16.19 4.21
N ALA A 176 1.25 15.96 5.42
CA ALA A 176 1.06 17.02 6.41
C ALA A 176 2.41 17.66 6.82
N VAL A 177 3.38 16.80 7.19
CA VAL A 177 4.70 17.26 7.67
C VAL A 177 5.42 18.09 6.63
N THR A 178 5.39 17.69 5.36
CA THR A 178 6.07 18.44 4.28
C THR A 178 5.40 19.78 3.93
N HIS A 179 4.17 19.99 4.40
CA HIS A 179 3.46 21.28 4.33
C HIS A 179 3.50 22.05 5.64
N GLY A 180 4.33 21.64 6.62
CA GLY A 180 4.45 22.34 7.91
C GLY A 180 3.27 22.10 8.87
N LEU A 181 2.42 21.12 8.57
CA LEU A 181 1.29 20.72 9.42
C LEU A 181 1.71 19.62 10.40
N SER A 182 0.92 19.42 11.44
CA SER A 182 1.10 18.27 12.34
C SER A 182 0.76 16.96 11.62
N PRO A 183 1.56 15.88 11.82
CA PRO A 183 1.27 14.60 11.20
C PRO A 183 -0.10 14.06 11.60
N SER A 184 -0.89 13.64 10.65
CA SER A 184 -2.20 13.05 10.89
C SER A 184 -2.64 12.17 9.71
N ALA A 185 -3.05 10.95 10.01
CA ALA A 185 -3.65 10.05 9.02
C ALA A 185 -5.14 10.39 8.73
N ASP A 186 -5.75 11.27 9.51
CA ASP A 186 -7.18 11.59 9.43
C ASP A 186 -7.50 12.94 8.76
N ALA A 187 -6.51 13.68 8.30
CA ALA A 187 -6.68 15.01 7.68
C ALA A 187 -7.54 15.94 8.54
N VAL A 188 -6.96 16.36 9.68
CA VAL A 188 -7.69 17.11 10.71
C VAL A 188 -7.89 18.60 10.40
N SER A 189 -7.30 19.13 9.33
CA SER A 189 -7.49 20.51 8.86
C SER A 189 -8.03 20.54 7.43
N ASP A 190 -8.72 21.63 7.09
CA ASP A 190 -9.23 21.85 5.73
C ASP A 190 -8.07 21.89 4.72
N GLU A 191 -6.98 22.57 5.06
CA GLU A 191 -5.77 22.64 4.23
C GLU A 191 -5.20 21.24 3.90
N HIS A 192 -5.11 20.37 4.91
CA HIS A 192 -4.64 19.00 4.71
C HIS A 192 -5.61 18.20 3.81
N ALA A 193 -6.92 18.36 4.01
CA ALA A 193 -7.93 17.72 3.20
C ALA A 193 -7.87 18.19 1.74
N GLU A 194 -7.66 19.49 1.48
CA GLU A 194 -7.51 20.06 0.13
C GLU A 194 -6.32 19.47 -0.63
N LEU A 195 -5.19 19.22 0.05
CA LEU A 195 -4.03 18.58 -0.55
C LEU A 195 -4.36 17.15 -1.01
N ILE A 196 -5.05 16.37 -0.19
CA ILE A 196 -5.49 15.01 -0.52
C ILE A 196 -6.49 15.05 -1.69
N GLU A 197 -7.43 15.97 -1.68
CA GLU A 197 -8.41 16.15 -2.77
C GLU A 197 -7.74 16.55 -4.09
N ARG A 198 -6.70 17.35 -4.05
CA ARG A 198 -5.91 17.70 -5.23
C ARG A 198 -5.27 16.46 -5.88
N VAL A 199 -4.72 15.55 -5.06
CA VAL A 199 -4.17 14.27 -5.56
C VAL A 199 -5.28 13.40 -6.12
N LEU A 200 -6.42 13.29 -5.42
CA LEU A 200 -7.59 12.53 -5.89
C LEU A 200 -8.09 13.04 -7.25
N ALA A 201 -8.23 14.35 -7.39
CA ALA A 201 -8.66 14.97 -8.65
C ALA A 201 -7.68 14.69 -9.81
N ALA A 202 -6.38 14.67 -9.54
CA ALA A 202 -5.38 14.27 -10.54
C ALA A 202 -5.57 12.80 -10.93
N CYS A 203 -5.73 11.88 -9.97
CA CYS A 203 -6.00 10.47 -10.26
C CYS A 203 -7.22 10.28 -11.16
N GLN A 204 -8.30 11.03 -10.89
CA GLN A 204 -9.54 10.98 -11.69
C GLN A 204 -9.31 11.48 -13.12
N ARG A 205 -8.54 12.57 -13.31
CA ARG A 205 -8.20 13.09 -14.64
C ARG A 205 -7.41 12.11 -15.48
N HIS A 206 -6.45 11.43 -14.85
CA HIS A 206 -5.53 10.53 -15.54
C HIS A 206 -6.00 9.06 -15.56
N GLY A 207 -7.14 8.73 -14.92
CA GLY A 207 -7.65 7.36 -14.86
C GLY A 207 -6.77 6.41 -14.03
N VAL A 208 -5.97 6.96 -13.09
CA VAL A 208 -5.11 6.18 -12.20
C VAL A 208 -5.86 5.87 -10.89
N LEU A 209 -5.69 4.68 -10.35
CA LEU A 209 -6.39 4.23 -9.15
C LEU A 209 -5.97 5.05 -7.91
N PRO A 210 -6.89 5.73 -7.20
CA PRO A 210 -6.55 6.46 -5.99
C PRO A 210 -6.60 5.56 -4.75
N GLY A 211 -5.49 5.52 -4.02
CA GLY A 211 -5.34 4.85 -2.73
C GLY A 211 -4.94 5.82 -1.63
N ILE A 212 -5.28 5.51 -0.38
CA ILE A 212 -4.97 6.32 0.79
C ILE A 212 -4.86 5.50 2.06
N HIS A 213 -3.92 5.89 2.92
CA HIS A 213 -3.83 5.40 4.30
C HIS A 213 -4.75 6.23 5.21
N CYS A 214 -5.59 5.56 6.02
CA CYS A 214 -6.53 6.20 6.92
C CYS A 214 -6.21 5.83 8.37
N GLY A 215 -6.36 6.78 9.29
CA GLY A 215 -6.18 6.55 10.72
C GLY A 215 -7.41 5.93 11.38
N SER A 216 -8.58 6.08 10.78
CA SER A 216 -9.86 5.58 11.33
C SER A 216 -10.79 5.08 10.24
N VAL A 217 -11.78 4.28 10.65
CA VAL A 217 -12.85 3.78 9.77
C VAL A 217 -13.69 4.94 9.25
N ASP A 218 -13.98 5.95 10.07
CA ASP A 218 -14.78 7.11 9.68
C ASP A 218 -14.07 7.93 8.60
N THR A 219 -12.74 8.09 8.71
CA THR A 219 -11.93 8.72 7.67
C THR A 219 -11.92 7.89 6.39
N ALA A 220 -11.82 6.57 6.49
CA ALA A 220 -11.89 5.70 5.33
C ALA A 220 -13.25 5.81 4.60
N TRP A 221 -14.35 5.85 5.35
CA TRP A 221 -15.69 6.09 4.78
C TRP A 221 -15.77 7.44 4.06
N ARG A 222 -15.26 8.51 4.68
CA ARG A 222 -15.22 9.85 4.08
C ARG A 222 -14.47 9.87 2.76
N TRP A 223 -13.29 9.25 2.68
CA TRP A 223 -12.49 9.21 1.47
C TRP A 223 -13.05 8.27 0.41
N ARG A 224 -13.64 7.14 0.80
CA ARG A 224 -14.40 6.28 -0.09
C ARG A 224 -15.50 7.04 -0.81
N ASP A 225 -16.29 7.80 -0.07
CA ASP A 225 -17.44 8.54 -0.62
C ASP A 225 -17.01 9.68 -1.55
N ARG A 226 -15.75 10.13 -1.45
CA ARG A 226 -15.12 11.08 -2.36
C ARG A 226 -14.49 10.44 -3.59
N GLY A 227 -14.28 9.11 -3.59
CA GLY A 227 -13.83 8.38 -4.77
C GLY A 227 -12.53 7.62 -4.63
N PHE A 228 -11.91 7.56 -3.44
CA PHE A 228 -10.80 6.65 -3.19
C PHE A 228 -11.27 5.19 -3.28
N ARG A 229 -10.44 4.33 -3.85
CA ARG A 229 -10.76 2.94 -4.19
C ARG A 229 -9.86 1.91 -3.50
N MET A 230 -8.67 2.30 -3.08
CA MET A 230 -7.71 1.47 -2.38
C MET A 230 -7.50 2.06 -0.97
N LEU A 231 -8.22 1.53 0.02
CA LEU A 231 -8.23 2.05 1.37
C LEU A 231 -7.47 1.12 2.31
N ASN A 232 -6.73 1.69 3.25
CA ASN A 232 -6.18 0.96 4.39
C ASN A 232 -6.58 1.67 5.68
N VAL A 233 -6.89 0.89 6.70
CA VAL A 233 -7.17 1.39 8.04
C VAL A 233 -6.36 0.58 9.04
N CYS A 234 -5.43 1.26 9.74
CA CYS A 234 -4.61 0.67 10.79
C CYS A 234 -3.61 -0.41 10.32
N SER A 235 -2.83 -0.90 11.24
CA SER A 235 -1.87 -2.00 11.06
C SER A 235 -2.07 -3.09 12.10
N ASP A 236 -1.47 -4.25 11.87
CA ASP A 236 -1.45 -5.36 12.83
C ASP A 236 -0.93 -4.93 14.21
N ALA A 237 0.13 -4.12 14.24
CA ALA A 237 0.68 -3.56 15.47
C ALA A 237 -0.32 -2.68 16.22
N LEU A 238 -1.08 -1.84 15.47
CA LEU A 238 -2.08 -0.96 16.07
C LEU A 238 -3.29 -1.76 16.56
N PHE A 239 -3.75 -2.76 15.82
CA PHE A 239 -4.83 -3.64 16.28
C PHE A 239 -4.46 -4.33 17.60
N MET A 240 -3.24 -4.88 17.69
CA MET A 240 -2.74 -5.52 18.90
C MET A 240 -2.67 -4.54 20.07
N ARG A 241 -2.06 -3.36 19.87
CA ARG A 241 -1.94 -2.32 20.91
C ARG A 241 -3.30 -1.85 21.41
N THR A 242 -4.21 -1.56 20.49
CA THR A 242 -5.55 -1.07 20.84
C THR A 242 -6.35 -2.12 21.59
N GLY A 243 -6.34 -3.38 21.13
CA GLY A 243 -7.03 -4.46 21.80
C GLY A 243 -6.49 -4.72 23.21
N ALA A 244 -5.17 -4.76 23.37
CA ALA A 244 -4.54 -4.92 24.68
C ALA A 244 -4.88 -3.75 25.63
N SER A 245 -4.77 -2.51 25.15
CA SER A 245 -5.12 -1.32 25.95
C SER A 245 -6.59 -1.29 26.35
N ALA A 246 -7.49 -1.73 25.47
CA ALA A 246 -8.92 -1.82 25.78
C ALA A 246 -9.20 -2.77 26.95
N VAL A 247 -8.55 -3.93 26.96
CA VAL A 247 -8.69 -4.91 28.07
C VAL A 247 -8.18 -4.33 29.38
N VAL A 248 -6.99 -3.68 29.39
CA VAL A 248 -6.42 -3.07 30.60
C VAL A 248 -7.34 -1.99 31.15
N LYS A 249 -7.84 -1.08 30.30
CA LYS A 249 -8.77 -0.02 30.70
C LYS A 249 -10.08 -0.58 31.24
N ALA A 250 -10.67 -1.56 30.58
CA ALA A 250 -11.89 -2.21 31.06
C ALA A 250 -11.71 -2.83 32.45
N MET A 251 -10.58 -3.50 32.69
CA MET A 251 -10.26 -4.08 34.02
C MET A 251 -10.00 -3.02 35.09
N ALA A 252 -9.55 -1.83 34.71
CA ALA A 252 -9.40 -0.69 35.61
C ALA A 252 -10.73 0.07 35.87
N GLY A 253 -11.82 -0.31 35.21
CA GLY A 253 -13.11 0.40 35.27
C GLY A 253 -13.14 1.73 34.52
N GLU A 254 -12.17 1.95 33.58
CA GLU A 254 -12.12 3.09 32.72
C GLU A 254 -12.99 2.94 31.47
N PRO A 255 -13.56 4.02 30.91
CA PRO A 255 -14.29 3.95 29.67
C PRO A 255 -13.38 3.48 28.51
N VAL A 256 -13.83 2.50 27.76
CA VAL A 256 -13.12 1.96 26.59
C VAL A 256 -13.68 2.62 25.33
N ALA A 257 -12.84 3.28 24.52
CA ALA A 257 -13.24 3.76 23.21
C ALA A 257 -13.55 2.57 22.29
N THR A 258 -14.65 2.63 21.57
CA THR A 258 -15.11 1.56 20.68
C THR A 258 -14.36 1.51 19.34
N GLN A 259 -13.49 2.48 19.08
CA GLN A 259 -12.65 2.54 17.87
C GLN A 259 -11.17 2.72 18.23
N PRO A 260 -10.24 2.16 17.42
CA PRO A 260 -8.83 2.47 17.57
C PRO A 260 -8.62 3.98 17.41
N ALA A 261 -7.90 4.59 18.35
CA ALA A 261 -7.54 5.99 18.25
C ALA A 261 -6.75 6.23 16.96
N SER A 262 -6.99 7.37 16.29
CA SER A 262 -6.19 7.80 15.15
C SER A 262 -4.70 7.76 15.53
N SER A 263 -3.91 6.98 14.81
CA SER A 263 -2.49 6.87 15.11
C SER A 263 -1.68 7.74 14.18
N SER A 264 -1.10 8.80 14.73
CA SER A 264 0.27 9.13 14.36
C SER A 264 1.16 8.01 14.92
N TYR A 265 2.14 7.54 14.17
CA TYR A 265 3.23 6.72 14.69
C TYR A 265 3.88 7.51 15.84
N ALA A 266 3.64 7.12 17.09
CA ALA A 266 4.28 7.64 18.28
C ALA A 266 4.85 6.46 19.06
#